data_d4126f7b679e626cf6d339c8b42ee80e
#
_entry.id   d4126f7b679e626cf6d339c8b42ee80e
#
_cell.length_a   1.000
_cell.length_b   1.000
_cell.length_c   1.000
_cell.angle_alpha   90.00
_cell.angle_beta   90.00
_cell.angle_gamma   90.00
#
_symmetry.space_group_name_H-M   'P 1'
#
loop_
_entity.id
_entity.type
_entity.pdbx_description
1 polymer ?
#
loop_
_entity_poly.entity_id
_entity_poly.type
_entity_poly.pdbx_seq_one_letter_code
_entity_poly.pdbx_strand_id
1 'polypeptide(L)'
;KIHMWEDEMRMDVIDKNTLNLIRKKNKTIHFNITNRCNVKCRHCINTCSETVLGEAKESRVLSCLTKVAELGYRRINIVGGEPFLRREFLKRIVDKATELGISSSITTNAYWADTVDNAEDTLSELGNVKRILISTDFFHLENIPLENIKNAVTACRKESIFTAINAVCCTKEQQDELQELLTWVPQDVFVNFSRLMPFGAAKDFVHELEREFSPRDKEQISDYCDVEEHYVDCEGGIYTCCMSTLCTATQQLYFGNLQSQKVDDIVRNKDRDYIYKLISGRGIRGLVEALEQCENAGQYLDKKYSSQCEFCVSVLNDLQLVEELKQ
;
A
#
# COMPACT_ATOMS: atom_id res chain seq x y z
N LYS A 1 -12.71 -11.14 -9.47
CA LYS A 1 -13.27 -9.93 -8.87
C LYS A 1 -12.27 -9.47 -7.80
N ILE A 2 -11.59 -8.37 -8.01
CA ILE A 2 -10.73 -7.73 -7.04
C ILE A 2 -11.65 -7.14 -5.98
N HIS A 3 -11.63 -7.68 -4.76
CA HIS A 3 -12.45 -7.17 -3.65
C HIS A 3 -11.70 -6.02 -2.98
N MET A 4 -12.20 -4.85 -3.20
CA MET A 4 -11.83 -3.60 -2.55
C MET A 4 -12.68 -3.42 -1.26
N TRP A 5 -12.34 -2.52 -0.38
CA TRP A 5 -12.82 -2.27 1.01
C TRP A 5 -14.35 -2.27 1.24
N GLU A 6 -14.84 -2.32 2.49
CA GLU A 6 -16.27 -2.43 2.90
C GLU A 6 -17.26 -1.52 2.16
N ASP A 7 -16.81 -0.34 1.73
CA ASP A 7 -17.62 0.57 0.91
C ASP A 7 -17.82 0.07 -0.54
N GLU A 8 -17.07 -0.95 -0.95
CA GLU A 8 -17.10 -1.51 -2.32
C GLU A 8 -17.93 -2.78 -2.47
N MET A 9 -18.28 -3.46 -1.38
CA MET A 9 -19.19 -4.63 -1.43
C MET A 9 -20.62 -4.30 -1.87
N ARG A 10 -20.98 -3.00 -1.92
CA ARG A 10 -22.26 -2.51 -2.47
C ARG A 10 -22.13 -1.81 -3.81
N MET A 11 -20.96 -1.93 -4.47
CA MET A 11 -20.61 -1.11 -5.63
C MET A 11 -21.32 -1.45 -6.93
N ASP A 12 -22.00 -2.58 -7.02
CA ASP A 12 -22.85 -2.89 -8.19
C ASP A 12 -24.05 -1.91 -8.32
N VAL A 13 -24.25 -1.00 -7.34
CA VAL A 13 -25.36 -0.06 -7.27
C VAL A 13 -24.91 1.41 -7.17
N ILE A 14 -23.63 1.68 -6.91
CA ILE A 14 -23.13 3.06 -6.69
C ILE A 14 -22.53 3.59 -7.99
N ASP A 15 -23.01 4.75 -8.45
CA ASP A 15 -22.45 5.40 -9.62
C ASP A 15 -21.00 5.88 -9.41
N LYS A 16 -20.24 5.97 -10.52
CA LYS A 16 -18.81 6.29 -10.52
C LYS A 16 -18.47 7.62 -9.84
N ASN A 17 -19.38 8.62 -9.89
CA ASN A 17 -19.16 9.94 -9.28
C ASN A 17 -19.34 9.89 -7.77
N THR A 18 -20.37 9.19 -7.29
CA THR A 18 -20.60 8.96 -5.87
C THR A 18 -19.45 8.17 -5.24
N LEU A 19 -18.94 7.15 -5.95
CA LEU A 19 -17.80 6.38 -5.53
C LEU A 19 -16.54 7.25 -5.40
N ASN A 20 -16.24 8.09 -6.39
CA ASN A 20 -15.11 9.01 -6.34
C ASN A 20 -15.24 10.03 -5.19
N LEU A 21 -16.46 10.47 -4.87
CA LEU A 21 -16.72 11.34 -3.71
C LEU A 21 -16.47 10.62 -2.38
N ILE A 22 -16.87 9.36 -2.26
CA ILE A 22 -16.62 8.53 -1.06
C ILE A 22 -15.12 8.33 -0.87
N ARG A 23 -14.39 7.99 -1.94
CA ARG A 23 -12.93 7.81 -1.92
C ARG A 23 -12.20 9.09 -1.52
N LYS A 24 -12.56 10.24 -2.10
CA LYS A 24 -12.00 11.56 -1.73
C LYS A 24 -12.24 11.93 -0.27
N LYS A 25 -13.36 11.50 0.33
CA LYS A 25 -13.67 11.76 1.74
C LYS A 25 -12.94 10.83 2.71
N ASN A 26 -12.51 9.64 2.25
CA ASN A 26 -11.89 8.61 3.08
C ASN A 26 -10.40 8.42 2.77
N LYS A 27 -9.68 9.51 2.55
CA LYS A 27 -8.25 9.48 2.25
C LYS A 27 -7.46 8.69 3.29
N THR A 28 -6.70 7.73 2.82
CA THR A 28 -5.77 6.94 3.62
C THR A 28 -4.35 7.43 3.42
N ILE A 29 -3.57 7.46 4.48
CA ILE A 29 -2.12 7.70 4.41
C ILE A 29 -1.38 6.54 5.08
N HIS A 30 -0.34 6.04 4.40
CA HIS A 30 0.48 4.94 4.88
C HIS A 30 1.69 5.49 5.61
N PHE A 31 1.92 5.07 6.84
CA PHE A 31 3.09 5.45 7.64
C PHE A 31 4.06 4.29 7.76
N ASN A 32 5.24 4.42 7.17
CA ASN A 32 6.34 3.51 7.43
C ASN A 32 7.03 3.91 8.74
N ILE A 33 6.94 3.07 9.76
CA ILE A 33 7.53 3.34 11.08
C ILE A 33 8.85 2.61 11.31
N THR A 34 9.19 1.62 10.48
CA THR A 34 10.43 0.86 10.57
C THR A 34 10.71 0.08 9.29
N ASN A 35 11.98 0.01 8.90
CA ASN A 35 12.43 -0.89 7.84
C ASN A 35 12.94 -2.23 8.40
N ARG A 36 12.97 -2.39 9.74
CA ARG A 36 13.30 -3.67 10.36
C ARG A 36 12.12 -4.63 10.25
N CYS A 37 12.45 -5.90 9.96
CA CYS A 37 11.49 -6.99 9.91
C CYS A 37 12.13 -8.24 10.52
N ASN A 38 11.37 -9.05 11.26
CA ASN A 38 11.81 -10.32 11.81
C ASN A 38 12.00 -11.41 10.75
N VAL A 39 11.59 -11.15 9.50
CA VAL A 39 11.75 -12.05 8.35
C VAL A 39 12.38 -11.33 7.17
N LYS A 40 12.95 -12.11 6.24
CA LYS A 40 13.52 -11.60 4.98
C LYS A 40 12.82 -12.28 3.80
N CYS A 41 11.60 -11.85 3.51
CA CYS A 41 10.84 -12.38 2.39
C CYS A 41 11.51 -12.06 1.05
N ARG A 42 11.65 -13.06 0.19
CA ARG A 42 12.31 -12.94 -1.13
C ARG A 42 11.59 -11.95 -2.06
N HIS A 43 10.30 -11.73 -1.85
CA HIS A 43 9.46 -10.82 -2.64
C HIS A 43 9.30 -9.43 -1.99
N CYS A 44 9.97 -9.14 -0.88
CA CYS A 44 9.75 -7.92 -0.11
C CYS A 44 9.96 -6.66 -0.96
N ILE A 45 8.87 -5.94 -1.17
CA ILE A 45 8.88 -4.71 -1.97
C ILE A 45 9.74 -3.60 -1.31
N ASN A 46 9.85 -3.59 0.02
CA ASN A 46 10.63 -2.60 0.78
C ASN A 46 12.06 -3.09 1.13
N THR A 47 12.43 -4.29 0.72
CA THR A 47 13.74 -4.90 1.04
C THR A 47 14.05 -4.95 2.54
N CYS A 48 13.02 -5.12 3.36
CA CYS A 48 13.13 -5.14 4.81
C CYS A 48 13.79 -6.43 5.33
N SER A 49 14.51 -6.34 6.44
CA SER A 49 15.08 -7.48 7.16
C SER A 49 15.50 -7.05 8.58
N GLU A 50 16.02 -7.98 9.40
CA GLU A 50 16.51 -7.67 10.74
C GLU A 50 17.70 -6.67 10.74
N THR A 51 18.49 -6.67 9.68
CA THR A 51 19.72 -5.87 9.57
C THR A 51 19.53 -4.54 8.85
N VAL A 52 18.38 -4.30 8.23
CA VAL A 52 18.12 -3.04 7.54
C VAL A 52 17.90 -1.93 8.56
N LEU A 53 18.73 -0.89 8.47
CA LEU A 53 18.59 0.31 9.29
C LEU A 53 17.50 1.21 8.72
N GLY A 54 16.77 1.86 9.60
CA GLY A 54 15.72 2.80 9.24
C GLY A 54 14.54 2.64 10.18
N GLU A 55 14.55 3.43 11.25
CA GLU A 55 13.45 3.51 12.20
C GLU A 55 13.00 4.95 12.31
N ALA A 56 11.71 5.15 12.13
CA ALA A 56 11.11 6.45 12.32
C ALA A 56 11.28 6.90 13.80
N LYS A 57 11.68 8.15 14.00
CA LYS A 57 11.74 8.75 15.34
C LYS A 57 10.32 8.98 15.84
N GLU A 58 10.02 8.51 17.04
CA GLU A 58 8.66 8.60 17.62
C GLU A 58 8.10 10.01 17.62
N SER A 59 8.86 10.99 18.12
CA SER A 59 8.43 12.39 18.15
C SER A 59 8.10 12.95 16.76
N ARG A 60 8.77 12.45 15.73
CA ARG A 60 8.53 12.83 14.35
C ARG A 60 7.20 12.29 13.85
N VAL A 61 6.97 10.99 14.03
CA VAL A 61 5.71 10.36 13.57
C VAL A 61 4.51 10.99 14.28
N LEU A 62 4.58 11.16 15.59
CA LEU A 62 3.50 11.78 16.36
C LEU A 62 3.22 13.23 15.93
N SER A 63 4.28 14.00 15.61
CA SER A 63 4.14 15.34 15.04
C SER A 63 3.52 15.31 13.64
N CYS A 64 3.93 14.33 12.79
CA CYS A 64 3.35 14.16 11.45
C CYS A 64 1.86 13.80 11.50
N LEU A 65 1.41 13.00 12.47
CA LEU A 65 -0.01 12.65 12.61
C LEU A 65 -0.90 13.90 12.78
N THR A 66 -0.45 14.89 13.55
CA THR A 66 -1.18 16.16 13.70
C THR A 66 -1.32 16.87 12.35
N LYS A 67 -0.22 16.97 11.60
CA LYS A 67 -0.24 17.58 10.25
C LYS A 67 -1.10 16.79 9.26
N VAL A 68 -1.10 15.48 9.36
CA VAL A 68 -1.94 14.59 8.55
C VAL A 68 -3.43 14.83 8.83
N ALA A 69 -3.79 15.01 10.11
CA ALA A 69 -5.16 15.39 10.48
C ALA A 69 -5.57 16.75 9.88
N GLU A 70 -4.67 17.73 9.88
CA GLU A 70 -4.87 19.06 9.26
C GLU A 70 -5.06 18.95 7.74
N LEU A 71 -4.36 18.03 7.06
CA LEU A 71 -4.54 17.70 5.64
C LEU A 71 -5.87 16.99 5.34
N GLY A 72 -6.68 16.69 6.35
CA GLY A 72 -8.01 16.10 6.20
C GLY A 72 -8.01 14.58 6.07
N TYR A 73 -6.90 13.89 6.34
CA TYR A 73 -6.89 12.42 6.40
C TYR A 73 -7.71 11.93 7.59
N ARG A 74 -8.44 10.85 7.38
CA ARG A 74 -9.27 10.21 8.40
C ARG A 74 -8.87 8.76 8.65
N ARG A 75 -7.94 8.24 7.87
CA ARG A 75 -7.43 6.88 7.98
C ARG A 75 -5.91 6.89 7.87
N ILE A 76 -5.25 6.13 8.74
CA ILE A 76 -3.83 5.79 8.59
C ILE A 76 -3.69 4.27 8.45
N ASN A 77 -2.73 3.85 7.64
CA ASN A 77 -2.25 2.47 7.64
C ASN A 77 -0.79 2.46 8.11
N ILE A 78 -0.54 1.80 9.23
CA ILE A 78 0.79 1.69 9.80
C ILE A 78 1.47 0.49 9.15
N VAL A 79 2.55 0.78 8.45
CA VAL A 79 3.32 -0.19 7.66
C VAL A 79 4.80 -0.12 8.03
N GLY A 80 5.61 -0.95 7.37
CA GLY A 80 7.06 -0.93 7.53
C GLY A 80 7.67 -2.24 7.06
N GLY A 81 8.71 -2.70 7.78
CA GLY A 81 9.09 -4.10 7.80
C GLY A 81 8.05 -4.87 8.60
N GLU A 82 8.20 -4.90 9.93
CA GLU A 82 7.16 -5.44 10.82
C GLU A 82 6.87 -4.46 11.96
N PRO A 83 5.71 -3.79 11.92
CA PRO A 83 5.35 -2.77 12.93
C PRO A 83 5.29 -3.31 14.37
N PHE A 84 4.90 -4.56 14.56
CA PHE A 84 4.81 -5.18 15.89
C PHE A 84 6.17 -5.42 16.58
N LEU A 85 7.30 -5.24 15.88
CA LEU A 85 8.61 -5.16 16.53
C LEU A 85 8.75 -3.92 17.43
N ARG A 86 7.86 -2.93 17.28
CA ARG A 86 7.83 -1.67 18.02
C ARG A 86 6.49 -1.46 18.74
N ARG A 87 6.01 -2.49 19.47
CA ARG A 87 4.65 -2.52 20.08
C ARG A 87 4.30 -1.27 20.88
N GLU A 88 5.18 -0.81 21.78
CA GLU A 88 4.91 0.38 22.59
C GLU A 88 4.77 1.64 21.73
N PHE A 89 5.60 1.76 20.70
CA PHE A 89 5.49 2.88 19.78
C PHE A 89 4.24 2.76 18.91
N LEU A 90 3.92 1.57 18.44
CA LEU A 90 2.69 1.28 17.70
C LEU A 90 1.45 1.70 18.50
N LYS A 91 1.40 1.33 19.80
CA LYS A 91 0.34 1.78 20.72
C LYS A 91 0.24 3.31 20.77
N ARG A 92 1.35 4.03 20.96
CA ARG A 92 1.34 5.50 20.99
C ARG A 92 0.83 6.13 19.71
N ILE A 93 1.11 5.51 18.55
CA ILE A 93 0.56 5.96 17.26
C ILE A 93 -0.95 5.77 17.23
N VAL A 94 -1.45 4.59 17.63
CA VAL A 94 -2.89 4.29 17.68
C VAL A 94 -3.62 5.21 18.63
N ASP A 95 -3.09 5.44 19.83
CA ASP A 95 -3.65 6.37 20.82
C ASP A 95 -3.73 7.80 20.24
N LYS A 96 -2.63 8.28 19.64
CA LYS A 96 -2.57 9.62 19.04
C LYS A 96 -3.51 9.77 17.85
N ALA A 97 -3.62 8.75 16.99
CA ALA A 97 -4.57 8.73 15.90
C ALA A 97 -6.02 8.81 16.42
N THR A 98 -6.31 8.06 17.48
CA THR A 98 -7.64 8.08 18.14
C THR A 98 -7.98 9.46 18.68
N GLU A 99 -7.04 10.11 19.39
CA GLU A 99 -7.20 11.51 19.88
C GLU A 99 -7.52 12.50 18.73
N LEU A 100 -6.93 12.29 17.57
CA LEU A 100 -7.11 13.14 16.39
C LEU A 100 -8.34 12.76 15.54
N GLY A 101 -9.12 11.76 15.95
CA GLY A 101 -10.27 11.25 15.21
C GLY A 101 -9.88 10.53 13.90
N ILE A 102 -8.68 9.96 13.83
CA ILE A 102 -8.15 9.19 12.71
C ILE A 102 -8.29 7.70 13.01
N SER A 103 -8.89 6.96 12.10
CA SER A 103 -8.98 5.50 12.16
C SER A 103 -7.63 4.87 11.81
N SER A 104 -7.13 3.94 12.63
CA SER A 104 -5.87 3.24 12.39
C SER A 104 -6.07 1.83 11.89
N SER A 105 -5.24 1.45 10.92
CA SER A 105 -5.01 0.09 10.45
C SER A 105 -3.53 -0.27 10.53
N ILE A 106 -3.22 -1.56 10.63
CA ILE A 106 -1.84 -2.05 10.72
C ILE A 106 -1.67 -3.20 9.73
N THR A 107 -0.60 -3.15 8.94
CA THR A 107 -0.20 -4.28 8.08
C THR A 107 0.92 -5.06 8.78
N THR A 108 0.76 -6.38 8.89
CA THR A 108 1.65 -7.25 9.67
C THR A 108 1.80 -8.63 9.03
N ASN A 109 2.91 -9.30 9.31
CA ASN A 109 3.11 -10.72 8.98
C ASN A 109 2.58 -11.68 10.05
N ALA A 110 1.99 -11.17 11.13
CA ALA A 110 1.39 -11.92 12.24
C ALA A 110 2.33 -12.85 13.03
N TYR A 111 3.65 -12.62 13.04
CA TYR A 111 4.60 -13.43 13.81
C TYR A 111 4.29 -13.46 15.32
N TRP A 112 3.63 -12.44 15.83
CA TRP A 112 3.27 -12.22 17.22
C TRP A 112 2.11 -13.09 17.71
N ALA A 113 1.43 -13.78 16.80
CA ALA A 113 0.23 -14.58 17.08
C ALA A 113 0.56 -16.09 17.14
N ASP A 114 1.59 -16.47 17.88
CA ASP A 114 2.01 -17.87 18.06
C ASP A 114 0.95 -18.72 18.78
N THR A 115 0.14 -18.09 19.65
CA THR A 115 -1.09 -18.65 20.24
C THR A 115 -2.22 -17.64 20.15
N VAL A 116 -3.47 -18.12 20.28
CA VAL A 116 -4.66 -17.24 20.33
C VAL A 116 -4.59 -16.30 21.52
N ASP A 117 -4.19 -16.79 22.70
CA ASP A 117 -4.10 -16.00 23.94
C ASP A 117 -3.07 -14.85 23.78
N ASN A 118 -1.86 -15.15 23.27
CA ASN A 118 -0.86 -14.12 22.99
C ASN A 118 -1.33 -13.11 21.96
N ALA A 119 -2.12 -13.56 20.99
CA ALA A 119 -2.68 -12.66 19.98
C ALA A 119 -3.73 -11.73 20.59
N GLU A 120 -4.63 -12.23 21.43
CA GLU A 120 -5.63 -11.44 22.15
C GLU A 120 -4.95 -10.40 23.07
N ASP A 121 -3.99 -10.83 23.87
CA ASP A 121 -3.22 -9.94 24.76
C ASP A 121 -2.54 -8.83 23.94
N THR A 122 -1.88 -9.20 22.84
CA THR A 122 -1.19 -8.24 21.95
C THR A 122 -2.15 -7.21 21.36
N LEU A 123 -3.33 -7.62 20.92
CA LEU A 123 -4.32 -6.70 20.35
C LEU A 123 -4.97 -5.82 21.41
N SER A 124 -5.25 -6.36 22.61
CA SER A 124 -5.82 -5.60 23.72
C SER A 124 -4.91 -4.45 24.18
N GLU A 125 -3.59 -4.66 24.17
CA GLU A 125 -2.59 -3.64 24.48
C GLU A 125 -2.58 -2.47 23.49
N LEU A 126 -2.92 -2.70 22.23
CA LEU A 126 -2.92 -1.66 21.20
C LEU A 126 -4.09 -0.67 21.32
N GLY A 127 -5.13 -1.01 22.06
CA GLY A 127 -6.27 -0.14 22.26
C GLY A 127 -7.18 -0.06 21.02
N ASN A 128 -7.49 1.13 20.51
CA ASN A 128 -8.55 1.36 19.53
C ASN A 128 -8.10 1.16 18.07
N VAL A 129 -7.36 0.09 17.77
CA VAL A 129 -7.06 -0.29 16.39
C VAL A 129 -8.35 -0.77 15.70
N LYS A 130 -8.58 -0.33 14.46
CA LYS A 130 -9.82 -0.66 13.72
C LYS A 130 -9.64 -1.75 12.70
N ARG A 131 -8.41 -1.95 12.20
CA ARG A 131 -8.16 -2.90 11.12
C ARG A 131 -6.80 -3.54 11.26
N ILE A 132 -6.73 -4.82 10.98
CA ILE A 132 -5.47 -5.57 10.82
C ILE A 132 -5.45 -6.19 9.43
N LEU A 133 -4.38 -5.88 8.68
CA LEU A 133 -4.12 -6.42 7.35
C LEU A 133 -2.99 -7.44 7.48
N ILE A 134 -3.30 -8.71 7.29
CA ILE A 134 -2.35 -9.81 7.47
C ILE A 134 -1.75 -10.19 6.13
N SER A 135 -0.44 -10.09 6.02
CA SER A 135 0.29 -10.56 4.84
C SER A 135 0.47 -12.07 4.90
N THR A 136 -0.03 -12.79 3.91
CA THR A 136 0.05 -14.26 3.85
C THR A 136 0.09 -14.72 2.40
N ASP A 137 1.19 -15.32 2.02
CA ASP A 137 1.44 -15.97 0.73
C ASP A 137 2.58 -16.98 0.89
N PHE A 138 2.95 -17.68 -0.17
CA PHE A 138 4.02 -18.68 -0.10
C PHE A 138 5.35 -18.11 0.41
N PHE A 139 5.66 -16.86 0.09
CA PHE A 139 6.91 -16.21 0.55
C PHE A 139 6.88 -15.89 2.05
N HIS A 140 5.73 -15.50 2.59
CA HIS A 140 5.56 -15.28 4.03
C HIS A 140 5.56 -16.61 4.78
N LEU A 141 4.91 -17.64 4.23
CA LEU A 141 4.81 -18.97 4.83
C LEU A 141 6.15 -19.74 4.88
N GLU A 142 7.17 -19.29 4.13
CA GLU A 142 8.54 -19.78 4.32
C GLU A 142 9.09 -19.48 5.74
N ASN A 143 8.55 -18.45 6.42
CA ASN A 143 9.08 -17.96 7.68
C ASN A 143 8.03 -17.88 8.81
N ILE A 144 6.77 -17.71 8.47
CA ILE A 144 5.66 -17.54 9.42
C ILE A 144 4.72 -18.75 9.31
N PRO A 145 4.52 -19.52 10.38
CA PRO A 145 3.60 -20.65 10.36
C PRO A 145 2.16 -20.21 10.02
N LEU A 146 1.46 -21.00 9.22
CA LEU A 146 0.05 -20.74 8.89
C LEU A 146 -0.82 -20.65 10.15
N GLU A 147 -0.44 -21.34 11.21
CA GLU A 147 -1.15 -21.31 12.51
C GLU A 147 -1.13 -19.89 13.13
N ASN A 148 -0.04 -19.14 13.00
CA ASN A 148 0.01 -17.74 13.45
C ASN A 148 -1.05 -16.89 12.73
N ILE A 149 -1.24 -17.12 11.43
CA ILE A 149 -2.27 -16.42 10.65
C ILE A 149 -3.68 -16.75 11.17
N LYS A 150 -3.95 -18.04 11.45
CA LYS A 150 -5.23 -18.48 12.00
C LYS A 150 -5.49 -17.89 13.39
N ASN A 151 -4.45 -17.88 14.24
CA ASN A 151 -4.54 -17.31 15.59
C ASN A 151 -4.83 -15.81 15.52
N ALA A 152 -4.11 -15.07 14.65
CA ALA A 152 -4.32 -13.63 14.44
C ALA A 152 -5.75 -13.34 13.95
N VAL A 153 -6.26 -14.09 12.97
CA VAL A 153 -7.63 -13.95 12.47
C VAL A 153 -8.64 -14.22 13.58
N THR A 154 -8.42 -15.26 14.38
CA THR A 154 -9.30 -15.63 15.51
C THR A 154 -9.35 -14.53 16.55
N ALA A 155 -8.19 -14.02 16.99
CA ALA A 155 -8.10 -12.95 17.98
C ALA A 155 -8.73 -11.64 17.46
N CYS A 156 -8.44 -11.24 16.22
CA CYS A 156 -9.05 -10.06 15.61
C CYS A 156 -10.58 -10.14 15.60
N ARG A 157 -11.15 -11.29 15.26
CA ARG A 157 -12.61 -11.49 15.25
C ARG A 157 -13.21 -11.39 16.65
N LYS A 158 -12.56 -11.96 17.68
CA LYS A 158 -13.00 -11.83 19.07
C LYS A 158 -13.02 -10.37 19.53
N GLU A 159 -12.00 -9.61 19.15
CA GLU A 159 -11.88 -8.17 19.46
C GLU A 159 -12.73 -7.27 18.53
N SER A 160 -13.51 -7.86 17.61
CA SER A 160 -14.30 -7.11 16.63
C SER A 160 -13.46 -6.15 15.77
N ILE A 161 -12.23 -6.53 15.48
CA ILE A 161 -11.31 -5.81 14.61
C ILE A 161 -11.52 -6.30 13.18
N PHE A 162 -11.75 -5.37 12.24
CA PHE A 162 -11.83 -5.72 10.82
C PHE A 162 -10.53 -6.36 10.36
N THR A 163 -10.63 -7.49 9.67
CA THR A 163 -9.46 -8.27 9.25
C THR A 163 -9.51 -8.53 7.75
N ALA A 164 -8.38 -8.33 7.10
CA ALA A 164 -8.17 -8.76 5.72
C ALA A 164 -6.82 -9.46 5.57
N ILE A 165 -6.78 -10.43 4.68
CA ILE A 165 -5.56 -11.15 4.26
C ILE A 165 -5.12 -10.58 2.91
N ASN A 166 -3.85 -10.16 2.82
CA ASN A 166 -3.22 -9.76 1.56
C ASN A 166 -2.25 -10.86 1.13
N ALA A 167 -2.48 -11.42 -0.05
CA ALA A 167 -1.69 -12.48 -0.64
C ALA A 167 -1.09 -12.04 -1.98
N VAL A 168 0.21 -12.23 -2.15
CA VAL A 168 0.94 -11.91 -3.38
C VAL A 168 1.26 -13.19 -4.14
N CYS A 169 1.05 -13.21 -5.46
CA CYS A 169 1.34 -14.36 -6.32
C CYS A 169 2.03 -13.92 -7.63
N CYS A 170 2.90 -14.78 -8.14
CA CYS A 170 3.59 -14.57 -9.42
C CYS A 170 2.73 -14.96 -10.61
N THR A 171 1.96 -16.06 -10.48
CA THR A 171 1.18 -16.66 -11.55
C THR A 171 -0.26 -16.93 -11.11
N LYS A 172 -1.10 -17.27 -12.07
CA LYS A 172 -2.49 -17.65 -11.80
C LYS A 172 -2.56 -18.98 -11.05
N GLU A 173 -1.69 -19.93 -11.36
CA GLU A 173 -1.61 -21.23 -10.69
C GLU A 173 -1.29 -21.03 -9.19
N GLN A 174 -0.30 -20.18 -8.86
CA GLN A 174 -0.01 -19.85 -7.46
C GLN A 174 -1.19 -19.20 -6.75
N GLN A 175 -1.97 -18.38 -7.45
CA GLN A 175 -3.19 -17.81 -6.87
C GLN A 175 -4.21 -18.90 -6.56
N ASP A 176 -4.42 -19.85 -7.46
CA ASP A 176 -5.39 -20.93 -7.28
C ASP A 176 -4.95 -21.86 -6.11
N GLU A 177 -3.67 -22.20 -6.02
CA GLU A 177 -3.11 -22.93 -4.87
C GLU A 177 -3.27 -22.19 -3.54
N LEU A 178 -3.05 -20.87 -3.53
CA LEU A 178 -3.27 -20.04 -2.33
C LEU A 178 -4.76 -19.97 -1.96
N GLN A 179 -5.66 -19.94 -2.92
CA GLN A 179 -7.10 -19.99 -2.67
C GLN A 179 -7.50 -21.30 -1.99
N GLU A 180 -6.95 -22.43 -2.44
CA GLU A 180 -7.18 -23.73 -1.80
C GLU A 180 -6.61 -23.76 -0.38
N LEU A 181 -5.40 -23.25 -0.17
CA LEU A 181 -4.76 -23.19 1.14
C LEU A 181 -5.55 -22.32 2.14
N LEU A 182 -6.22 -21.27 1.67
CA LEU A 182 -6.95 -20.29 2.48
C LEU A 182 -8.45 -20.61 2.62
N THR A 183 -8.91 -21.80 2.26
CA THR A 183 -10.34 -22.22 2.38
C THR A 183 -10.87 -22.22 3.80
N TRP A 184 -9.99 -22.26 4.81
CA TRP A 184 -10.35 -22.15 6.24
C TRP A 184 -10.73 -20.73 6.66
N VAL A 185 -10.44 -19.70 5.85
CA VAL A 185 -10.69 -18.30 6.19
C VAL A 185 -12.19 -18.04 6.32
N PRO A 186 -12.66 -17.46 7.44
CA PRO A 186 -14.07 -17.15 7.61
C PRO A 186 -14.60 -16.20 6.53
N GLN A 187 -15.90 -16.32 6.20
CA GLN A 187 -16.54 -15.54 5.13
C GLN A 187 -16.57 -14.02 5.37
N ASP A 188 -16.46 -13.60 6.62
CA ASP A 188 -16.39 -12.20 7.05
C ASP A 188 -14.97 -11.63 7.00
N VAL A 189 -13.96 -12.42 6.62
CA VAL A 189 -12.58 -12.00 6.43
C VAL A 189 -12.26 -11.94 4.95
N PHE A 190 -11.82 -10.77 4.48
CA PHE A 190 -11.48 -10.58 3.07
C PHE A 190 -10.12 -11.17 2.74
N VAL A 191 -10.02 -11.82 1.58
CA VAL A 191 -8.74 -12.25 1.02
C VAL A 191 -8.52 -11.50 -0.28
N ASN A 192 -7.49 -10.67 -0.29
CA ASN A 192 -7.08 -9.90 -1.45
C ASN A 192 -5.86 -10.56 -2.10
N PHE A 193 -5.99 -10.93 -3.38
CA PHE A 193 -4.88 -11.46 -4.18
C PHE A 193 -4.33 -10.35 -5.08
N SER A 194 -3.03 -10.15 -5.05
CA SER A 194 -2.33 -9.19 -5.90
C SER A 194 -1.18 -9.85 -6.65
N ARG A 195 -0.90 -9.36 -7.85
CA ARG A 195 0.27 -9.78 -8.61
C ARG A 195 1.54 -9.23 -7.98
N LEU A 196 2.59 -10.04 -7.93
CA LEU A 196 3.92 -9.60 -7.56
C LEU A 196 4.39 -8.50 -8.51
N MET A 197 4.95 -7.46 -7.95
CA MET A 197 5.58 -6.39 -8.71
C MET A 197 7.10 -6.50 -8.59
N PRO A 198 7.86 -6.38 -9.70
CA PRO A 198 9.30 -6.59 -9.74
C PRO A 198 10.08 -5.40 -9.15
N PHE A 199 9.80 -5.07 -7.90
CA PHE A 199 10.47 -3.99 -7.16
C PHE A 199 11.09 -4.51 -5.86
N GLY A 200 12.04 -3.76 -5.31
CA GLY A 200 12.71 -4.15 -4.08
C GLY A 200 13.47 -5.48 -4.24
N ALA A 201 13.27 -6.42 -3.32
CA ALA A 201 13.84 -7.76 -3.42
C ALA A 201 13.18 -8.60 -4.53
N ALA A 202 11.94 -8.25 -4.91
CA ALA A 202 11.20 -8.96 -5.96
C ALA A 202 11.74 -8.73 -7.38
N LYS A 203 12.68 -7.80 -7.60
CA LYS A 203 13.28 -7.54 -8.92
C LYS A 203 13.94 -8.79 -9.55
N ASP A 204 14.37 -9.73 -8.73
CA ASP A 204 15.01 -10.96 -9.19
C ASP A 204 13.98 -11.98 -9.75
N PHE A 205 12.68 -11.80 -9.47
CA PHE A 205 11.59 -12.66 -9.95
C PHE A 205 11.00 -12.24 -11.31
N VAL A 206 11.60 -11.28 -11.99
CA VAL A 206 11.08 -10.76 -13.28
C VAL A 206 10.80 -11.88 -14.29
N HIS A 207 11.58 -12.98 -14.26
CA HIS A 207 11.42 -14.11 -15.17
C HIS A 207 10.26 -15.05 -14.81
N GLU A 208 9.77 -15.01 -13.57
CA GLU A 208 8.67 -15.84 -13.08
C GLU A 208 7.31 -15.15 -13.21
N LEU A 209 7.29 -13.84 -13.55
CA LEU A 209 6.07 -13.05 -13.61
C LEU A 209 5.35 -13.21 -14.93
N GLU A 210 4.07 -13.46 -14.85
CA GLU A 210 3.17 -13.28 -15.99
C GLU A 210 3.09 -11.79 -16.34
N ARG A 211 3.32 -11.48 -17.61
CA ARG A 211 3.27 -10.13 -18.16
C ARG A 211 2.08 -10.01 -19.10
N GLU A 212 0.92 -9.74 -18.54
CA GLU A 212 -0.34 -9.69 -19.27
C GLU A 212 -0.82 -8.26 -19.53
N PHE A 213 -0.46 -7.30 -18.67
CA PHE A 213 -0.88 -5.91 -18.82
C PHE A 213 -0.22 -5.27 -20.04
N SER A 214 -1.04 -4.77 -20.97
CA SER A 214 -0.62 -4.04 -22.15
C SER A 214 -1.19 -2.62 -22.14
N PRO A 215 -0.33 -1.57 -22.21
CA PRO A 215 -0.81 -0.19 -22.35
C PRO A 215 -1.58 0.08 -23.65
N ARG A 216 -1.45 -0.79 -24.66
CA ARG A 216 -2.23 -0.73 -25.92
C ARG A 216 -3.62 -1.30 -25.80
N ASP A 217 -3.87 -2.14 -24.82
CA ASP A 217 -5.19 -2.73 -24.58
C ASP A 217 -6.03 -1.79 -23.69
N LYS A 218 -6.89 -1.02 -24.34
CA LYS A 218 -7.71 0.00 -23.65
C LYS A 218 -8.69 -0.60 -22.63
N GLU A 219 -9.03 -1.89 -22.73
CA GLU A 219 -9.91 -2.57 -21.77
C GLU A 219 -9.18 -2.90 -20.45
N GLN A 220 -7.86 -3.11 -20.51
CA GLN A 220 -7.03 -3.38 -19.34
C GLN A 220 -6.63 -2.11 -18.57
N ILE A 221 -6.77 -0.92 -19.18
CA ILE A 221 -6.31 0.33 -18.58
C ILE A 221 -7.37 0.89 -17.64
N SER A 222 -6.99 1.09 -16.38
CA SER A 222 -7.87 1.72 -15.41
C SER A 222 -7.99 3.23 -15.61
N ASP A 223 -9.22 3.74 -15.55
CA ASP A 223 -9.53 5.18 -15.45
C ASP A 223 -9.30 5.72 -14.03
N TYR A 224 -8.86 4.87 -13.12
CA TYR A 224 -8.67 5.19 -11.72
C TYR A 224 -7.32 4.69 -11.23
N CYS A 225 -6.70 5.48 -10.34
CA CYS A 225 -5.51 5.10 -9.59
C CYS A 225 -5.63 5.68 -8.17
N ASP A 226 -5.24 4.90 -7.16
CA ASP A 226 -5.23 5.32 -5.74
C ASP A 226 -4.08 6.32 -5.45
N VAL A 227 -3.72 7.15 -6.41
CA VAL A 227 -2.71 8.21 -6.25
C VAL A 227 -3.09 9.26 -5.19
N GLU A 228 -4.36 9.29 -4.79
CA GLU A 228 -4.86 10.10 -3.65
C GLU A 228 -4.49 9.47 -2.29
N GLU A 229 -4.11 8.20 -2.23
CA GLU A 229 -3.47 7.61 -1.07
C GLU A 229 -2.01 8.02 -1.04
N HIS A 230 -1.52 8.36 0.15
CA HIS A 230 -0.17 8.88 0.30
C HIS A 230 0.65 7.95 1.18
N TYR A 231 1.95 8.04 1.03
CA TYR A 231 2.91 7.28 1.81
C TYR A 231 3.89 8.23 2.49
N VAL A 232 4.15 8.00 3.77
CA VAL A 232 5.16 8.72 4.56
C VAL A 232 6.26 7.73 4.92
N ASP A 233 7.48 8.01 4.49
CA ASP A 233 8.64 7.20 4.83
C ASP A 233 9.15 7.45 6.27
N CYS A 234 10.13 6.66 6.71
CA CYS A 234 10.73 6.79 8.05
C CYS A 234 11.36 8.17 8.32
N GLU A 235 11.68 8.94 7.28
CA GLU A 235 12.30 10.26 7.36
C GLU A 235 11.27 11.40 7.24
N GLY A 236 9.99 11.07 7.08
CA GLY A 236 8.88 12.03 6.95
C GLY A 236 8.68 12.56 5.53
N GLY A 237 9.35 11.99 4.54
CA GLY A 237 9.08 12.26 3.12
C GLY A 237 7.68 11.81 2.75
N ILE A 238 6.92 12.67 2.06
CA ILE A 238 5.56 12.36 1.61
C ILE A 238 5.53 12.18 0.10
N TYR A 239 4.91 11.09 -0.30
CA TYR A 239 4.76 10.66 -1.68
C TYR A 239 3.27 10.43 -2.00
N THR A 240 2.87 10.65 -3.22
CA THR A 240 1.51 10.33 -3.69
C THR A 240 1.51 9.00 -4.42
N CYS A 241 1.26 7.96 -3.71
CA CYS A 241 1.00 6.61 -4.23
C CYS A 241 0.69 5.70 -3.05
N CYS A 242 -0.20 4.75 -3.22
CA CYS A 242 -0.51 3.74 -2.19
C CYS A 242 0.62 2.73 -1.97
N MET A 243 1.57 2.64 -2.90
CA MET A 243 2.65 1.65 -2.90
C MET A 243 3.96 2.25 -2.39
N SER A 244 4.39 1.83 -1.21
CA SER A 244 5.59 2.34 -0.53
C SER A 244 6.85 2.35 -1.39
N THR A 245 7.14 1.27 -2.08
CA THR A 245 8.36 1.16 -2.90
C THR A 245 8.28 1.95 -4.18
N LEU A 246 7.09 2.07 -4.78
CA LEU A 246 6.92 2.91 -5.95
C LEU A 246 7.17 4.37 -5.62
N CYS A 247 6.82 4.79 -4.40
CA CYS A 247 7.09 6.14 -3.92
C CYS A 247 8.59 6.45 -3.86
N THR A 248 9.40 5.47 -3.45
CA THR A 248 10.86 5.64 -3.37
C THR A 248 11.58 5.32 -4.68
N ALA A 249 10.93 4.62 -5.62
CA ALA A 249 11.51 4.25 -6.91
C ALA A 249 11.57 5.42 -7.90
N THR A 250 10.73 6.45 -7.74
CA THR A 250 10.75 7.63 -8.60
C THR A 250 10.54 8.93 -7.83
N GLN A 251 11.33 9.95 -8.15
CA GLN A 251 11.21 11.28 -7.54
C GLN A 251 9.99 12.06 -8.04
N GLN A 252 9.35 11.62 -9.12
CA GLN A 252 8.17 12.29 -9.67
C GLN A 252 6.94 12.22 -8.76
N LEU A 253 6.96 11.31 -7.77
CA LEU A 253 5.86 11.15 -6.81
C LEU A 253 6.16 11.77 -5.43
N TYR A 254 7.30 12.43 -5.27
CA TYR A 254 7.70 13.11 -4.03
C TYR A 254 7.21 14.56 -4.00
N PHE A 255 6.48 14.96 -2.95
CA PHE A 255 5.92 16.31 -2.82
C PHE A 255 6.48 17.13 -1.67
N GLY A 256 7.26 16.54 -0.80
CA GLY A 256 7.90 17.25 0.28
C GLY A 256 8.11 16.40 1.53
N ASN A 257 8.45 17.07 2.63
CA ASN A 257 8.72 16.40 3.89
C ASN A 257 7.89 17.04 5.02
N LEU A 258 7.06 16.22 5.68
CA LEU A 258 6.15 16.64 6.75
C LEU A 258 6.85 17.22 7.98
N GLN A 259 8.16 17.03 8.12
CA GLN A 259 8.92 17.54 9.27
C GLN A 259 9.54 18.90 9.05
N SER A 260 9.98 19.18 7.82
CA SER A 260 10.73 20.38 7.46
C SER A 260 9.91 21.44 6.74
N GLN A 261 8.75 21.07 6.17
CA GLN A 261 7.94 21.96 5.37
C GLN A 261 6.57 22.21 5.99
N LYS A 262 5.97 23.36 5.64
CA LYS A 262 4.58 23.65 5.98
C LYS A 262 3.64 22.78 5.14
N VAL A 263 2.55 22.35 5.77
CA VAL A 263 1.50 21.54 5.13
C VAL A 263 0.99 22.21 3.83
N ASP A 264 0.75 23.53 3.87
CA ASP A 264 0.28 24.29 2.72
C ASP A 264 1.25 24.26 1.53
N ASP A 265 2.56 24.21 1.79
CA ASP A 265 3.56 24.12 0.73
C ASP A 265 3.54 22.73 0.08
N ILE A 266 3.39 21.66 0.87
CA ILE A 266 3.27 20.28 0.39
C ILE A 266 2.02 20.13 -0.50
N VAL A 267 0.88 20.62 -0.01
CA VAL A 267 -0.39 20.59 -0.78
C VAL A 267 -0.23 21.36 -2.09
N ARG A 268 0.38 22.55 -2.03
CA ARG A 268 0.58 23.40 -3.21
C ARG A 268 1.52 22.75 -4.22
N ASN A 269 2.60 22.10 -3.78
CA ASN A 269 3.50 21.36 -4.66
C ASN A 269 2.75 20.25 -5.39
N LYS A 270 1.99 19.44 -4.65
CA LYS A 270 1.16 18.38 -5.21
C LYS A 270 0.16 18.92 -6.23
N ASP A 271 -0.60 19.95 -5.85
CA ASP A 271 -1.67 20.50 -6.69
C ASP A 271 -1.16 21.22 -7.95
N ARG A 272 0.13 21.53 -8.03
CA ARG A 272 0.78 22.10 -9.21
C ARG A 272 1.40 21.06 -10.12
N ASP A 273 1.68 19.86 -9.59
CA ASP A 273 2.35 18.81 -10.35
C ASP A 273 1.49 18.28 -11.50
N TYR A 274 2.06 18.27 -12.69
CA TYR A 274 1.36 17.84 -13.90
C TYR A 274 1.07 16.33 -13.88
N ILE A 275 2.07 15.51 -13.49
CA ILE A 275 1.94 14.04 -13.46
C ILE A 275 0.89 13.62 -12.44
N TYR A 276 0.90 14.25 -11.24
CA TYR A 276 -0.14 14.01 -10.26
C TYR A 276 -1.55 14.32 -10.80
N LYS A 277 -1.73 15.49 -11.43
CA LYS A 277 -3.04 15.87 -12.00
C LYS A 277 -3.51 14.89 -13.07
N LEU A 278 -2.59 14.46 -13.91
CA LEU A 278 -2.87 13.51 -14.99
C LEU A 278 -3.40 12.19 -14.43
N ILE A 279 -2.67 11.61 -13.46
CA ILE A 279 -3.00 10.30 -12.88
C ILE A 279 -4.22 10.40 -11.94
N SER A 280 -4.33 11.45 -11.12
CA SER A 280 -5.47 11.63 -10.21
C SER A 280 -6.78 11.91 -10.94
N GLY A 281 -6.70 12.53 -12.11
CA GLY A 281 -7.88 12.88 -12.92
C GLY A 281 -8.40 11.71 -13.75
N ARG A 282 -7.52 10.92 -14.35
CA ARG A 282 -7.84 9.92 -15.37
C ARG A 282 -7.15 8.57 -15.18
N GLY A 283 -6.56 8.33 -14.01
CA GLY A 283 -5.84 7.09 -13.73
C GLY A 283 -4.66 6.85 -14.71
N ILE A 284 -4.33 5.60 -14.91
CA ILE A 284 -3.27 5.19 -15.85
C ILE A 284 -3.67 5.47 -17.31
N ARG A 285 -4.96 5.53 -17.61
CA ARG A 285 -5.45 5.94 -18.94
C ARG A 285 -4.96 7.33 -19.31
N GLY A 286 -5.00 8.29 -18.37
CA GLY A 286 -4.48 9.62 -18.61
C GLY A 286 -3.00 9.62 -18.98
N LEU A 287 -2.20 8.81 -18.28
CA LEU A 287 -0.77 8.65 -18.57
C LEU A 287 -0.53 8.05 -19.98
N VAL A 288 -1.29 6.98 -20.33
CA VAL A 288 -1.19 6.35 -21.67
C VAL A 288 -1.55 7.34 -22.78
N GLU A 289 -2.66 8.06 -22.63
CA GLU A 289 -3.10 9.04 -23.67
C GLU A 289 -2.12 10.20 -23.84
N ALA A 290 -1.50 10.66 -22.75
CA ALA A 290 -0.44 11.66 -22.85
C ALA A 290 0.81 11.10 -23.56
N LEU A 291 1.18 9.87 -23.25
CA LEU A 291 2.31 9.19 -23.90
C LEU A 291 2.08 8.96 -25.40
N GLU A 292 0.84 8.74 -25.86
CA GLU A 292 0.52 8.59 -27.29
C GLU A 292 0.89 9.84 -28.11
N GLN A 293 1.12 10.98 -27.47
CA GLN A 293 1.55 12.23 -28.09
C GLN A 293 3.08 12.42 -28.05
N CYS A 294 3.83 11.57 -27.34
CA CYS A 294 5.27 11.67 -27.20
C CYS A 294 6.00 10.82 -28.24
N GLU A 295 7.06 11.36 -28.83
CA GLU A 295 7.82 10.68 -29.91
C GLU A 295 8.52 9.41 -29.43
N ASN A 296 9.01 9.41 -28.16
CA ASN A 296 9.82 8.33 -27.61
C ASN A 296 9.04 7.32 -26.78
N ALA A 297 7.72 7.40 -26.75
CA ALA A 297 6.89 6.57 -25.89
C ALA A 297 6.70 5.11 -26.38
N GLY A 298 6.98 4.81 -27.66
CA GLY A 298 6.76 3.48 -28.25
C GLY A 298 7.39 2.35 -27.45
N GLN A 299 8.62 2.53 -26.96
CA GLN A 299 9.32 1.54 -26.16
C GLN A 299 8.61 1.16 -24.85
N TYR A 300 7.71 2.02 -24.34
CA TYR A 300 6.89 1.78 -23.15
C TYR A 300 5.50 1.24 -23.52
N LEU A 301 4.89 1.79 -24.55
CA LEU A 301 3.54 1.45 -24.99
C LEU A 301 3.45 0.07 -25.65
N ASP A 302 4.51 -0.39 -26.31
CA ASP A 302 4.55 -1.67 -27.04
C ASP A 302 5.07 -2.85 -26.20
N LYS A 303 5.44 -2.59 -24.93
CA LYS A 303 5.89 -3.61 -23.99
C LYS A 303 4.75 -4.10 -23.12
N LYS A 304 4.83 -5.38 -22.70
CA LYS A 304 3.94 -5.95 -21.68
C LYS A 304 4.57 -5.87 -20.28
N TYR A 305 3.72 -5.69 -19.27
CA TYR A 305 4.09 -5.54 -17.87
C TYR A 305 3.32 -6.53 -16.98
N SER A 306 3.78 -6.76 -15.76
CA SER A 306 3.05 -7.55 -14.77
C SER A 306 1.81 -6.79 -14.24
N SER A 307 1.85 -5.46 -14.27
CA SER A 307 0.76 -4.60 -13.79
C SER A 307 0.86 -3.19 -14.37
N GLN A 308 -0.24 -2.43 -14.27
CA GLN A 308 -0.24 -1.00 -14.58
C GLN A 308 0.71 -0.18 -13.69
N CYS A 309 1.01 -0.64 -12.47
CA CYS A 309 1.96 0.02 -11.58
C CYS A 309 3.41 -0.15 -12.07
N GLU A 310 3.80 -1.34 -12.57
CA GLU A 310 5.10 -1.53 -13.21
C GLU A 310 5.27 -0.62 -14.43
N PHE A 311 4.24 -0.52 -15.27
CA PHE A 311 4.23 0.41 -16.40
C PHE A 311 4.42 1.86 -15.93
N CYS A 312 3.61 2.34 -14.99
CA CYS A 312 3.65 3.70 -14.47
C CYS A 312 5.07 4.07 -13.98
N VAL A 313 5.68 3.23 -13.15
CA VAL A 313 7.03 3.48 -12.62
C VAL A 313 8.09 3.43 -13.72
N SER A 314 7.95 2.52 -14.69
CA SER A 314 8.88 2.45 -15.82
C SER A 314 8.90 3.75 -16.63
N VAL A 315 7.73 4.35 -16.85
CA VAL A 315 7.58 5.66 -17.50
C VAL A 315 8.15 6.79 -16.63
N LEU A 316 7.78 6.85 -15.36
CA LEU A 316 8.16 7.94 -14.46
C LEU A 316 9.65 7.95 -14.09
N ASN A 317 10.37 6.87 -14.34
CA ASN A 317 11.83 6.81 -14.20
C ASN A 317 12.60 7.29 -15.42
N ASP A 318 11.95 7.45 -16.56
CA ASP A 318 12.56 8.08 -17.74
C ASP A 318 12.39 9.60 -17.66
N LEU A 319 13.43 10.28 -17.19
CA LEU A 319 13.40 11.74 -16.99
C LEU A 319 13.20 12.50 -18.31
N GLN A 320 13.70 12.00 -19.43
CA GLN A 320 13.52 12.65 -20.73
C GLN A 320 12.07 12.56 -21.17
N LEU A 321 11.46 11.40 -21.03
CA LEU A 321 10.05 11.18 -21.33
C LEU A 321 9.13 11.99 -20.41
N VAL A 322 9.47 12.09 -19.11
CA VAL A 322 8.71 12.92 -18.16
C VAL A 322 8.78 14.40 -18.52
N GLU A 323 9.92 14.91 -18.97
CA GLU A 323 10.02 16.29 -19.43
C GLU A 323 9.25 16.53 -20.74
N GLU A 324 9.22 15.55 -21.64
CA GLU A 324 8.38 15.59 -22.86
C GLU A 324 6.88 15.61 -22.51
N LEU A 325 6.47 14.79 -21.54
CA LEU A 325 5.07 14.78 -21.04
C LEU A 325 4.62 16.12 -20.43
N LYS A 326 5.54 16.91 -19.89
CA LYS A 326 5.23 18.22 -19.26
C LYS A 326 5.15 19.40 -20.24
N GLN A 327 5.54 19.19 -21.48
CA GLN A 327 5.48 20.22 -22.55
C GLN A 327 4.11 20.25 -23.21
#